data_4aedcd8b9a52f445313b82531ff1a4b7
#
_entry.id   4aedcd8b9a52f445313b82531ff1a4b7
#
_cell.length_a   1.000
_cell.length_b   1.000
_cell.length_c   1.000
_cell.angle_alpha   90.00
_cell.angle_beta   90.00
_cell.angle_gamma   90.00
#
_symmetry.space_group_name_H-M   'P 1'
#
loop_
_entity.id
_entity.type
_entity.pdbx_description
1 polymer ?
#
loop_
_entity_poly.entity_id
_entity_poly.type
_entity_poly.pdbx_seq_one_letter_code
_entity_poly.pdbx_strand_id
1 'polypeptide(L)'
;MTDDQAAGWRDIAPELTDKQIQYIDKLERRHGPREALLLAVAREYAQSNLAERVFIGDVPEPAGATFVGGWEHAETGEWYREFDGAAWSAGPVRVAICGRQSSHGEVERRVSVCGTDDAGSELGAEELRRLIAVLREAESSIKTSSDRRPRQESNLRPRD
;
A
#
# COMPACT_ATOMS: atom_id res chain seq x y z
N MET A 1 20.57 -25.02 1.89
CA MET A 1 20.06 -25.31 3.23
C MET A 1 20.95 -24.62 4.25
N THR A 2 20.67 -23.35 4.56
CA THR A 2 21.25 -22.61 5.70
C THR A 2 20.31 -21.44 5.98
N ASP A 3 19.10 -21.75 6.48
CA ASP A 3 18.01 -20.78 6.51
C ASP A 3 17.52 -20.48 7.92
N ASP A 4 18.39 -20.55 8.95
CA ASP A 4 17.87 -20.37 10.31
C ASP A 4 18.85 -19.75 11.32
N GLN A 5 19.69 -18.79 10.91
CA GLN A 5 20.60 -18.14 11.87
C GLN A 5 20.56 -16.60 11.83
N ALA A 6 19.52 -15.96 11.32
CA ALA A 6 19.36 -14.54 11.54
C ALA A 6 19.05 -14.33 13.04
N ALA A 7 20.02 -13.83 13.80
CA ALA A 7 19.88 -13.58 15.25
C ALA A 7 18.93 -12.39 15.50
N GLY A 8 18.73 -11.48 14.50
CA GLY A 8 17.84 -10.35 14.59
C GLY A 8 17.41 -9.82 13.23
N TRP A 9 16.45 -8.90 13.22
CA TRP A 9 15.94 -8.32 11.97
C TRP A 9 17.01 -7.53 11.18
N ARG A 10 18.04 -7.01 11.86
CA ARG A 10 19.15 -6.27 11.23
C ARG A 10 20.02 -7.14 10.34
N ASP A 11 20.04 -8.44 10.58
CA ASP A 11 20.77 -9.39 9.72
C ASP A 11 20.09 -9.53 8.34
N ILE A 12 18.78 -9.27 8.28
CA ILE A 12 17.96 -9.28 7.05
C ILE A 12 17.92 -7.90 6.36
N ALA A 13 18.37 -6.85 7.03
CA ALA A 13 18.31 -5.49 6.49
C ALA A 13 18.87 -5.32 5.05
N PRO A 14 19.90 -6.04 4.60
CA PRO A 14 20.36 -5.98 3.20
C PRO A 14 19.32 -6.42 2.15
N GLU A 15 18.30 -7.16 2.57
CA GLU A 15 17.22 -7.63 1.71
C GLU A 15 16.01 -6.68 1.70
N LEU A 16 16.04 -5.63 2.53
CA LEU A 16 14.98 -4.66 2.72
C LEU A 16 15.27 -3.36 1.98
N THR A 17 14.20 -2.65 1.64
CA THR A 17 14.31 -1.27 1.14
C THR A 17 14.53 -0.29 2.31
N ASP A 18 15.09 0.90 2.02
CA ASP A 18 15.28 1.95 3.03
C ASP A 18 13.98 2.33 3.75
N LYS A 19 12.85 2.36 3.04
CA LYS A 19 11.53 2.64 3.62
C LYS A 19 11.10 1.56 4.61
N GLN A 20 11.34 0.29 4.30
CA GLN A 20 11.03 -0.84 5.17
C GLN A 20 11.90 -0.84 6.42
N ILE A 21 13.19 -0.55 6.29
CA ILE A 21 14.12 -0.38 7.41
C ILE A 21 13.64 0.73 8.34
N GLN A 22 13.32 1.92 7.79
CA GLN A 22 12.79 3.04 8.58
C GLN A 22 11.48 2.70 9.29
N TYR A 23 10.61 1.92 8.66
CA TYR A 23 9.37 1.46 9.27
C TYR A 23 9.62 0.53 10.46
N ILE A 24 10.50 -0.46 10.30
CA ILE A 24 10.86 -1.41 11.38
C ILE A 24 11.54 -0.68 12.54
N ASP A 25 12.46 0.24 12.26
CA ASP A 25 13.07 1.10 13.28
C ASP A 25 12.03 1.93 14.05
N LYS A 26 11.00 2.44 13.36
CA LYS A 26 9.90 3.17 14.00
C LYS A 26 9.05 2.25 14.90
N LEU A 27 8.77 1.03 14.45
CA LEU A 27 8.07 0.02 15.26
C LEU A 27 8.87 -0.31 16.51
N GLU A 28 10.17 -0.54 16.40
CA GLU A 28 11.06 -0.84 17.52
C GLU A 28 11.07 0.29 18.55
N ARG A 29 11.20 1.55 18.10
CA ARG A 29 11.14 2.72 18.99
C ARG A 29 9.79 2.88 19.68
N ARG A 30 8.69 2.54 19.01
CA ARG A 30 7.34 2.73 19.54
C ARG A 30 6.93 1.63 20.52
N HIS A 31 7.33 0.38 20.25
CA HIS A 31 6.83 -0.79 20.97
C HIS A 31 7.90 -1.52 21.76
N GLY A 32 9.16 -1.02 21.75
CA GLY A 32 10.31 -1.65 22.38
C GLY A 32 10.87 -2.83 21.55
N PRO A 33 11.97 -3.43 22.01
CA PRO A 33 12.66 -4.51 21.30
C PRO A 33 11.88 -5.83 21.40
N ARG A 34 10.89 -5.97 20.55
CA ARG A 34 10.16 -7.25 20.36
C ARG A 34 10.83 -8.02 19.21
N GLU A 35 12.02 -8.54 19.46
CA GLU A 35 12.90 -9.15 18.46
C GLU A 35 12.17 -10.13 17.53
N ALA A 36 11.40 -11.08 18.10
CA ALA A 36 10.67 -12.06 17.31
C ALA A 36 9.63 -11.44 16.36
N LEU A 37 8.94 -10.37 16.80
CA LEU A 37 7.97 -9.67 15.98
C LEU A 37 8.67 -8.88 14.86
N LEU A 38 9.73 -8.15 15.20
CA LEU A 38 10.48 -7.34 14.24
C LEU A 38 11.16 -8.23 13.19
N LEU A 39 11.68 -9.38 13.60
CA LEU A 39 12.26 -10.38 12.71
C LEU A 39 11.20 -10.99 11.78
N ALA A 40 10.00 -11.29 12.29
CA ALA A 40 8.90 -11.79 11.47
C ALA A 40 8.50 -10.79 10.39
N VAL A 41 8.34 -9.50 10.75
CA VAL A 41 8.05 -8.41 9.80
C VAL A 41 9.16 -8.25 8.76
N ALA A 42 10.43 -8.31 9.18
CA ALA A 42 11.57 -8.21 8.27
C ALA A 42 11.60 -9.39 7.27
N ARG A 43 11.35 -10.61 7.73
CA ARG A 43 11.28 -11.81 6.86
C ARG A 43 10.15 -11.70 5.83
N GLU A 44 9.00 -11.22 6.24
CA GLU A 44 7.86 -11.01 5.35
C GLU A 44 8.20 -10.00 4.23
N TYR A 45 8.83 -8.88 4.58
CA TYR A 45 9.30 -7.91 3.61
C TYR A 45 10.38 -8.49 2.68
N ALA A 46 11.34 -9.23 3.19
CA ALA A 46 12.40 -9.85 2.40
C ALA A 46 11.83 -10.86 1.39
N GLN A 47 10.86 -11.68 1.82
CA GLN A 47 10.16 -12.62 0.94
C GLN A 47 9.37 -11.88 -0.14
N SER A 48 8.66 -10.80 0.21
CA SER A 48 7.94 -9.97 -0.74
C SER A 48 8.88 -9.33 -1.76
N ASN A 49 10.01 -8.78 -1.32
CA ASN A 49 11.01 -8.18 -2.20
C ASN A 49 11.66 -9.21 -3.14
N LEU A 50 11.87 -10.44 -2.66
CA LEU A 50 12.37 -11.53 -3.50
C LEU A 50 11.35 -11.93 -4.56
N ALA A 51 10.08 -12.09 -4.17
CA ALA A 51 9.00 -12.39 -5.09
C ALA A 51 8.84 -11.29 -6.16
N GLU A 52 8.93 -10.02 -5.76
CA GLU A 52 8.90 -8.89 -6.69
C GLU A 52 10.01 -8.99 -7.74
N ARG A 53 11.24 -9.23 -7.32
CA ARG A 53 12.39 -9.37 -8.25
C ARG A 53 12.28 -10.57 -9.20
N VAL A 54 11.73 -11.68 -8.72
CA VAL A 54 11.74 -12.96 -9.47
C VAL A 54 10.50 -13.12 -10.34
N PHE A 55 9.33 -12.73 -9.86
CA PHE A 55 8.05 -13.08 -10.49
C PHE A 55 7.27 -11.89 -11.04
N ILE A 56 7.44 -10.69 -10.48
CA ILE A 56 6.56 -9.56 -10.78
C ILE A 56 7.21 -8.58 -11.74
N GLY A 57 8.53 -8.41 -11.64
CA GLY A 57 9.25 -7.41 -12.42
C GLY A 57 8.96 -5.98 -11.98
N ASP A 58 9.18 -5.02 -12.88
CA ASP A 58 9.08 -3.58 -12.58
C ASP A 58 7.63 -3.09 -12.77
N VAL A 59 6.79 -3.28 -11.76
CA VAL A 59 5.42 -2.74 -11.75
C VAL A 59 5.42 -1.40 -11.01
N PRO A 60 5.18 -0.28 -11.72
CA PRO A 60 5.21 1.05 -11.10
C PRO A 60 4.13 1.18 -10.01
N GLU A 61 4.43 2.01 -9.00
CA GLU A 61 3.48 2.30 -7.94
C GLU A 61 2.18 2.93 -8.49
N PRO A 62 1.01 2.66 -7.87
CA PRO A 62 -0.24 3.28 -8.29
C PRO A 62 -0.16 4.79 -8.23
N ALA A 63 -0.60 5.48 -9.30
CA ALA A 63 -0.58 6.93 -9.34
C ALA A 63 -1.39 7.53 -8.18
N GLY A 64 -0.78 8.47 -7.43
CA GLY A 64 -1.41 9.11 -6.27
C GLY A 64 -1.42 8.27 -4.99
N ALA A 65 -0.71 7.16 -4.96
CA ALA A 65 -0.49 6.42 -3.72
C ALA A 65 0.40 7.24 -2.78
N THR A 66 0.03 7.29 -1.51
CA THR A 66 0.81 7.90 -0.41
C THR A 66 1.56 6.84 0.40
N PHE A 67 1.09 5.61 0.31
CA PHE A 67 1.72 4.43 0.88
C PHE A 67 1.44 3.24 -0.04
N VAL A 68 2.42 2.35 -0.21
CA VAL A 68 2.28 1.10 -0.95
C VAL A 68 2.86 -0.02 -0.09
N GLY A 69 2.05 -1.03 0.16
CA GLY A 69 2.44 -2.24 0.89
C GLY A 69 3.37 -3.14 0.10
N GLY A 70 3.88 -4.17 0.75
CA GLY A 70 4.60 -5.25 0.08
C GLY A 70 3.66 -6.11 -0.78
N TRP A 71 4.26 -6.90 -1.68
CA TRP A 71 3.52 -7.86 -2.47
C TRP A 71 3.07 -9.06 -1.61
N GLU A 72 1.81 -9.41 -1.75
CA GLU A 72 1.16 -10.54 -1.09
C GLU A 72 0.67 -11.54 -2.13
N HIS A 73 0.65 -12.80 -1.76
CA HIS A 73 0.17 -13.87 -2.62
C HIS A 73 -1.25 -14.27 -2.19
N ALA A 74 -2.21 -14.11 -3.08
CA ALA A 74 -3.58 -14.55 -2.83
C ALA A 74 -3.70 -16.08 -2.95
N GLU A 75 -4.72 -16.65 -2.31
CA GLU A 75 -5.05 -18.07 -2.46
C GLU A 75 -5.35 -18.47 -3.92
N THR A 76 -5.76 -17.52 -4.74
CA THR A 76 -5.99 -17.67 -6.18
C THR A 76 -4.71 -17.86 -7.00
N GLY A 77 -3.54 -17.66 -6.40
CA GLY A 77 -2.24 -17.71 -7.08
C GLY A 77 -1.78 -16.37 -7.66
N GLU A 78 -2.56 -15.31 -7.50
CA GLU A 78 -2.20 -13.98 -7.98
C GLU A 78 -1.41 -13.19 -6.94
N TRP A 79 -0.41 -12.44 -7.40
CA TRP A 79 0.30 -11.47 -6.58
C TRP A 79 -0.41 -10.13 -6.62
N TYR A 80 -0.61 -9.52 -5.45
CA TYR A 80 -1.19 -8.20 -5.30
C TYR A 80 -0.48 -7.42 -4.20
N ARG A 81 -0.64 -6.10 -4.20
CA ARG A 81 -0.25 -5.23 -3.08
C ARG A 81 -1.36 -4.25 -2.77
N GLU A 82 -1.49 -3.89 -1.50
CA GLU A 82 -2.42 -2.86 -1.07
C GLU A 82 -1.72 -1.50 -1.07
N PHE A 83 -2.51 -0.45 -1.25
CA PHE A 83 -2.01 0.92 -1.18
C PHE A 83 -3.04 1.85 -0.56
N ASP A 84 -2.53 2.91 0.07
CA ASP A 84 -3.31 4.05 0.52
C ASP A 84 -3.04 5.25 -0.40
N GLY A 85 -4.07 6.05 -0.63
CA GLY A 85 -4.00 7.31 -1.36
C GLY A 85 -4.32 8.50 -0.47
N ALA A 86 -4.85 9.56 -1.08
CA ALA A 86 -5.26 10.75 -0.36
C ALA A 86 -6.35 10.46 0.68
N ALA A 87 -6.29 11.18 1.80
CA ALA A 87 -7.29 11.10 2.86
C ALA A 87 -7.73 12.48 3.32
N TRP A 88 -9.00 12.59 3.68
CA TRP A 88 -9.65 13.81 4.13
C TRP A 88 -10.42 13.56 5.42
N SER A 89 -10.68 14.62 6.19
CA SER A 89 -11.51 14.58 7.39
C SER A 89 -12.63 15.60 7.31
N ALA A 90 -13.83 15.18 7.69
CA ALA A 90 -15.00 16.04 7.81
C ALA A 90 -15.61 15.82 9.20
N GLY A 91 -15.19 16.62 10.19
CA GLY A 91 -15.51 16.39 11.60
C GLY A 91 -14.98 15.04 12.07
N PRO A 92 -15.85 14.18 12.65
CA PRO A 92 -15.46 12.86 13.14
C PRO A 92 -15.33 11.80 12.02
N VAL A 93 -15.61 12.17 10.77
CA VAL A 93 -15.57 11.24 9.63
C VAL A 93 -14.27 11.39 8.86
N ARG A 94 -13.59 10.29 8.63
CA ARG A 94 -12.43 10.20 7.73
C ARG A 94 -12.84 9.51 6.43
N VAL A 95 -12.50 10.12 5.32
CA VAL A 95 -12.63 9.56 3.98
C VAL A 95 -11.23 9.32 3.44
N ALA A 96 -10.95 8.15 2.94
CA ALA A 96 -9.64 7.82 2.37
C ALA A 96 -9.79 7.02 1.08
N ILE A 97 -8.88 7.23 0.14
CA ILE A 97 -8.72 6.33 -1.00
C ILE A 97 -7.77 5.22 -0.57
N CYS A 98 -8.17 3.99 -0.81
CA CYS A 98 -7.30 2.82 -0.68
C CYS A 98 -7.54 1.91 -1.88
N GLY A 99 -6.72 0.91 -2.03
CA GLY A 99 -6.94 -0.01 -3.14
C GLY A 99 -5.94 -1.14 -3.18
N ARG A 100 -6.04 -1.87 -4.28
CA ARG A 100 -5.23 -3.03 -4.58
C ARG A 100 -4.63 -2.90 -5.97
N GLN A 101 -3.39 -3.32 -6.14
CA GLN A 101 -2.72 -3.41 -7.44
C GLN A 101 -2.30 -4.86 -7.68
N SER A 102 -2.65 -5.40 -8.84
CA SER A 102 -2.18 -6.72 -9.28
C SER A 102 -0.73 -6.67 -9.78
N SER A 103 -0.07 -7.83 -9.84
CA SER A 103 1.27 -7.97 -10.46
C SER A 103 1.30 -7.64 -11.96
N HIS A 104 0.15 -7.55 -12.60
CA HIS A 104 0.01 -7.12 -13.99
C HIS A 104 -0.20 -5.60 -14.13
N GLY A 105 -0.16 -4.86 -13.01
CA GLY A 105 -0.32 -3.41 -12.99
C GLY A 105 -1.77 -2.93 -12.98
N GLU A 106 -2.75 -3.83 -12.89
CA GLU A 106 -4.16 -3.44 -12.75
C GLU A 106 -4.41 -2.85 -11.36
N VAL A 107 -5.14 -1.73 -11.31
CA VAL A 107 -5.38 -0.99 -10.08
C VAL A 107 -6.87 -0.89 -9.81
N GLU A 108 -7.29 -1.48 -8.71
CA GLU A 108 -8.63 -1.32 -8.15
C GLU A 108 -8.58 -0.29 -7.02
N ARG A 109 -9.47 0.73 -7.07
CA ARG A 109 -9.58 1.76 -6.03
C ARG A 109 -10.90 1.69 -5.32
N ARG A 110 -10.88 1.96 -4.02
CA ARG A 110 -12.05 2.03 -3.14
C ARG A 110 -11.99 3.31 -2.33
N VAL A 111 -13.15 3.82 -1.96
CA VAL A 111 -13.28 4.88 -0.96
C VAL A 111 -13.66 4.22 0.36
N SER A 112 -12.81 4.40 1.35
CA SER A 112 -13.08 4.01 2.73
C SER A 112 -13.65 5.21 3.49
N VAL A 113 -14.76 5.02 4.19
CA VAL A 113 -15.39 6.03 5.04
C VAL A 113 -15.47 5.47 6.45
N CYS A 114 -14.72 6.06 7.37
CA CYS A 114 -14.64 5.60 8.76
C CYS A 114 -15.04 6.74 9.69
N GLY A 115 -15.90 6.44 10.68
CA GLY A 115 -16.10 7.31 11.85
C GLY A 115 -14.91 7.20 12.80
N THR A 116 -14.65 8.24 13.56
CA THR A 116 -13.58 8.23 14.57
C THR A 116 -14.04 7.60 15.89
N ASP A 117 -15.35 7.44 16.09
CA ASP A 117 -15.95 6.90 17.31
C ASP A 117 -16.84 5.69 17.01
N ASP A 118 -16.79 4.67 17.87
CA ASP A 118 -17.64 3.47 17.84
C ASP A 118 -19.12 3.77 18.14
N ALA A 119 -19.43 4.93 18.74
CA ALA A 119 -20.77 5.43 18.93
C ALA A 119 -21.16 6.27 17.71
N GLY A 120 -22.14 5.81 16.94
CA GLY A 120 -22.61 6.48 15.72
C GLY A 120 -22.70 7.99 15.89
N SER A 121 -21.80 8.72 15.27
CA SER A 121 -21.72 10.18 15.37
C SER A 121 -22.83 10.79 14.52
N GLU A 122 -23.74 11.54 15.16
CA GLU A 122 -24.69 12.37 14.45
C GLU A 122 -23.95 13.55 13.82
N LEU A 123 -24.07 13.69 12.51
CA LEU A 123 -23.49 14.80 11.77
C LEU A 123 -24.47 15.97 11.71
N GLY A 124 -24.03 17.14 12.14
CA GLY A 124 -24.75 18.37 11.91
C GLY A 124 -24.80 18.76 10.42
N ALA A 125 -25.70 19.67 10.05
CA ALA A 125 -25.90 20.06 8.65
C ALA A 125 -24.62 20.62 7.99
N GLU A 126 -23.74 21.28 8.74
CA GLU A 126 -22.47 21.80 8.23
C GLU A 126 -21.44 20.69 8.01
N GLU A 127 -21.35 19.73 8.93
CA GLU A 127 -20.47 18.56 8.81
C GLU A 127 -20.90 17.68 7.64
N LEU A 128 -22.20 17.50 7.44
CA LEU A 128 -22.74 16.77 6.29
C LEU A 128 -22.36 17.46 4.97
N ARG A 129 -22.43 18.78 4.87
CA ARG A 129 -21.98 19.51 3.67
C ARG A 129 -20.50 19.32 3.40
N ARG A 130 -19.66 19.33 4.44
CA ARG A 130 -18.21 19.07 4.34
C ARG A 130 -17.96 17.64 3.86
N LEU A 131 -18.67 16.66 4.43
CA LEU A 131 -18.55 15.27 4.00
C LEU A 131 -18.92 15.07 2.53
N ILE A 132 -20.01 15.70 2.06
CA ILE A 132 -20.41 15.66 0.65
C ILE A 132 -19.31 16.25 -0.25
N ALA A 133 -18.70 17.36 0.15
CA ALA A 133 -17.62 18.00 -0.61
C ALA A 133 -16.40 17.07 -0.70
N VAL A 134 -16.00 16.46 0.40
CA VAL A 134 -14.88 15.51 0.48
C VAL A 134 -15.13 14.25 -0.36
N LEU A 135 -16.34 13.71 -0.34
CA LEU A 135 -16.71 12.55 -1.16
C LEU A 135 -16.65 12.86 -2.66
N ARG A 136 -17.05 14.05 -3.08
CA ARG A 136 -16.93 14.51 -4.47
C ARG A 136 -15.46 14.68 -4.89
N GLU A 137 -14.61 15.16 -4.00
CA GLU A 137 -13.17 15.27 -4.25
C GLU A 137 -12.53 13.89 -4.39
N ALA A 138 -12.87 12.95 -3.53
CA ALA A 138 -12.41 11.57 -3.61
C ALA A 138 -12.85 10.90 -4.92
N GLU A 139 -14.11 11.07 -5.34
CA GLU A 139 -14.62 10.57 -6.62
C GLU A 139 -13.83 11.14 -7.81
N SER A 140 -13.57 12.43 -7.81
CA SER A 140 -12.80 13.10 -8.86
C SER A 140 -11.37 12.60 -8.93
N SER A 141 -10.74 12.36 -7.79
CA SER A 141 -9.37 11.84 -7.69
C SER A 141 -9.26 10.42 -8.25
N ILE A 142 -10.26 9.58 -8.01
CA ILE A 142 -10.32 8.22 -8.60
C ILE A 142 -10.43 8.28 -10.12
N LYS A 143 -11.32 9.10 -10.66
CA LYS A 143 -11.53 9.27 -12.11
C LYS A 143 -10.25 9.75 -12.81
N THR A 144 -9.59 10.76 -12.26
CA THR A 144 -8.36 11.34 -12.83
C THR A 144 -7.21 10.33 -12.84
N SER A 145 -7.13 9.46 -11.82
CA SER A 145 -6.10 8.44 -11.72
C SER A 145 -6.32 7.27 -12.67
N SER A 146 -7.58 6.97 -13.04
CA SER A 146 -7.93 5.89 -13.97
C SER A 146 -7.59 6.24 -15.42
N ASP A 147 -7.61 7.53 -15.78
CA ASP A 147 -7.31 8.00 -17.15
C ASP A 147 -5.81 8.02 -17.49
N ARG A 148 -4.94 7.92 -16.49
CA ARG A 148 -3.48 7.86 -16.69
C ARG A 148 -2.99 6.41 -16.85
N ARG A 149 -3.56 5.63 -17.78
CA ARG A 149 -2.90 4.40 -18.23
C ARG A 149 -1.61 4.80 -18.95
N PRO A 150 -0.44 4.25 -18.56
CA PRO A 150 0.75 4.42 -19.38
C PRO A 150 0.45 3.81 -20.75
N ARG A 151 0.56 4.64 -21.81
CA ARG A 151 0.57 4.13 -23.19
C ARG A 151 1.71 3.11 -23.26
N GLN A 152 1.37 1.83 -23.37
CA GLN A 152 2.32 0.82 -23.80
C GLN A 152 2.77 1.23 -25.21
N GLU A 153 3.91 1.89 -25.29
CA GLU A 153 4.64 2.00 -26.55
C GLU A 153 5.10 0.57 -26.90
N SER A 154 4.32 -0.04 -27.77
CA SER A 154 4.72 -1.31 -28.41
C SER A 154 5.92 -1.04 -29.30
N ASN A 155 7.11 -1.12 -28.71
CA ASN A 155 8.37 -1.19 -29.45
C ASN A 155 8.46 -2.56 -30.14
N LEU A 156 7.63 -2.76 -31.14
CA LEU A 156 7.86 -3.76 -32.18
C LEU A 156 9.03 -3.26 -33.02
N ARG A 157 10.25 -3.65 -32.65
CA ARG A 157 11.39 -3.57 -33.57
C ARG A 157 11.14 -4.58 -34.68
N PRO A 158 11.18 -4.17 -35.98
CA PRO A 158 11.24 -5.13 -37.06
C PRO A 158 12.54 -5.94 -36.93
N ARG A 159 12.43 -7.25 -37.02
CA ARG A 159 13.59 -8.13 -37.25
C ARG A 159 13.86 -8.13 -38.75
N ASP A 160 14.97 -7.55 -39.13
CA ASP A 160 15.65 -7.84 -40.40
C ASP A 160 16.44 -9.17 -40.30
#